data_5a446ba0879432330ad046bfe60d2973
#
_entry.id   5a446ba0879432330ad046bfe60d2973
#
_cell.length_a   1.000
_cell.length_b   1.000
_cell.length_c   1.000
_cell.angle_alpha   90.00
_cell.angle_beta   90.00
_cell.angle_gamma   90.00
#
_symmetry.space_group_name_H-M   'P 1'
#
loop_
_entity.id
_entity.type
_entity.pdbx_description
1 polymer ?
#
loop_
_entity_poly.entity_id
_entity_poly.type
_entity_poly.pdbx_seq_one_letter_code
_entity_poly.pdbx_strand_id
1 'polypeptide(L)'
;MLNMKTLSEYILEFKGDPIDDQWIHDENPVMTKDGRQAIITNIDYSEVPNVIHGKVKMGTKLFKYEWLDDGTCQKALDRFGNPKNTDYADRLVKAV
;
A
#
# COMPACT_ATOMS: atom_id res chain seq x y z
N MET A 1 -2.68 35.04 -4.27
CA MET A 1 -2.27 34.04 -5.21
C MET A 1 -2.68 32.66 -4.75
N LEU A 2 -3.17 31.87 -5.63
CA LEU A 2 -3.54 30.51 -5.30
C LEU A 2 -2.30 29.67 -5.07
N ASN A 3 -2.25 29.01 -3.91
CA ASN A 3 -1.20 28.05 -3.62
C ASN A 3 -1.57 26.71 -4.22
N MET A 4 -1.55 26.66 -5.54
CA MET A 4 -1.79 25.42 -6.24
C MET A 4 -0.51 24.61 -6.24
N LYS A 5 -0.64 23.35 -5.88
CA LYS A 5 0.47 22.43 -6.01
C LYS A 5 0.81 22.24 -7.47
N THR A 6 2.09 22.24 -7.78
CA THR A 6 2.56 21.84 -9.09
C THR A 6 2.34 20.33 -9.27
N LEU A 7 2.42 19.84 -10.48
CA LEU A 7 2.35 18.41 -10.75
C LEU A 7 3.42 17.65 -9.96
N SER A 8 4.62 18.22 -9.84
CA SER A 8 5.69 17.61 -9.07
C SER A 8 5.33 17.48 -7.59
N GLU A 9 4.65 18.46 -7.02
CA GLU A 9 4.23 18.42 -5.62
C GLU A 9 3.16 17.37 -5.40
N TYR A 10 2.23 17.20 -6.33
CA TYR A 10 1.25 16.11 -6.27
C TYR A 10 1.93 14.75 -6.31
N ILE A 11 2.93 14.58 -7.16
CA ILE A 11 3.69 13.33 -7.25
C ILE A 11 4.44 13.07 -5.95
N LEU A 12 4.94 14.10 -5.29
CA LEU A 12 5.65 13.97 -4.00
C LEU A 12 4.75 13.54 -2.85
N GLU A 13 3.43 13.70 -2.95
CA GLU A 13 2.49 13.17 -1.96
C GLU A 13 2.40 11.65 -2.02
N PHE A 14 2.72 11.07 -3.17
CA PHE A 14 2.77 9.64 -3.38
C PHE A 14 4.23 9.20 -3.46
N LYS A 15 4.68 8.47 -2.44
CA LYS A 15 6.08 8.11 -2.26
C LYS A 15 6.30 6.64 -2.55
N GLY A 16 7.57 6.29 -2.67
CA GLY A 16 8.00 4.91 -2.75
C GLY A 16 8.01 4.36 -4.16
N ASP A 17 8.93 3.45 -4.38
CA ASP A 17 9.09 2.75 -5.64
C ASP A 17 8.19 1.51 -5.67
N PRO A 18 7.82 1.03 -6.87
CA PRO A 18 7.06 -0.21 -6.98
C PRO A 18 7.76 -1.36 -6.29
N ILE A 19 6.97 -2.22 -5.65
CA ILE A 19 7.49 -3.45 -5.06
C ILE A 19 7.87 -4.45 -6.15
N ASP A 20 8.74 -5.37 -5.80
CA ASP A 20 9.06 -6.54 -6.60
C ASP A 20 9.17 -7.77 -5.69
N ASP A 21 9.22 -8.95 -6.31
CA ASP A 21 9.25 -10.21 -5.56
C ASP A 21 10.46 -10.29 -4.63
N GLN A 22 11.61 -9.79 -5.07
CA GLN A 22 12.82 -9.85 -4.26
C GLN A 22 12.69 -8.98 -3.01
N TRP A 23 12.13 -7.78 -3.15
CA TRP A 23 11.94 -6.87 -2.02
C TRP A 23 11.08 -7.52 -0.93
N ILE A 24 10.00 -8.17 -1.35
CA ILE A 24 9.06 -8.83 -0.43
C ILE A 24 9.68 -10.09 0.16
N HIS A 25 10.36 -10.88 -0.66
CA HIS A 25 11.02 -12.12 -0.21
C HIS A 25 12.09 -11.86 0.85
N ASP A 26 12.79 -10.73 0.72
CA ASP A 26 13.81 -10.33 1.68
C ASP A 26 13.22 -9.66 2.93
N GLU A 27 11.89 -9.63 3.06
CA GLU A 27 11.18 -9.03 4.19
C GLU A 27 11.53 -7.55 4.41
N ASN A 28 11.82 -6.84 3.34
CA ASN A 28 12.10 -5.41 3.39
C ASN A 28 10.82 -4.62 3.69
N PRO A 29 10.95 -3.43 4.30
CA PRO A 29 9.79 -2.66 4.70
C PRO A 29 8.95 -2.17 3.52
N VAL A 30 7.63 -2.13 3.75
CA VAL A 30 6.64 -1.70 2.76
C VAL A 30 5.72 -0.65 3.38
N MET A 31 5.09 0.12 2.52
CA MET A 31 4.10 1.13 2.91
C MET A 31 3.05 1.27 1.81
N THR A 32 1.96 1.97 2.12
CA THR A 32 1.03 2.40 1.07
C THR A 32 1.65 3.58 0.31
N LYS A 33 1.15 3.84 -0.89
CA LYS A 33 1.67 4.90 -1.75
C LYS A 33 1.60 6.27 -1.10
N ASP A 34 0.65 6.50 -0.21
CA ASP A 34 0.50 7.74 0.56
C ASP A 34 1.30 7.75 1.88
N GLY A 35 2.12 6.72 2.12
CA GLY A 35 3.07 6.72 3.23
C GLY A 35 2.59 6.08 4.53
N ARG A 36 1.43 5.42 4.54
CA ARG A 36 1.00 4.69 5.72
C ARG A 36 1.79 3.40 5.86
N GLN A 37 2.21 3.07 7.07
CA GLN A 37 2.96 1.85 7.33
C GLN A 37 2.13 0.61 7.02
N ALA A 38 2.71 -0.33 6.31
CA ALA A 38 2.09 -1.61 6.00
C ALA A 38 2.97 -2.76 6.49
N ILE A 39 2.31 -3.86 6.83
CA ILE A 39 2.98 -5.08 7.28
C ILE A 39 2.40 -6.23 6.47
N ILE A 40 3.26 -7.03 5.84
CA ILE A 40 2.83 -8.21 5.10
C ILE A 40 2.71 -9.36 6.10
N THR A 41 1.56 -10.02 6.11
CA THR A 41 1.30 -11.15 7.02
C THR A 41 1.34 -12.49 6.29
N ASN A 42 0.97 -12.51 5.00
CA ASN A 42 0.97 -13.74 4.21
C ASN A 42 0.95 -13.40 2.71
N ILE A 43 1.47 -14.30 1.91
CA ILE A 43 1.36 -14.21 0.44
C ILE A 43 0.72 -15.51 -0.05
N ASP A 44 -0.37 -15.38 -0.78
CA ASP A 44 -1.05 -16.52 -1.39
C ASP A 44 -0.51 -16.75 -2.80
N TYR A 45 0.34 -17.75 -2.92
CA TYR A 45 0.96 -18.13 -4.20
C TYR A 45 0.07 -19.04 -5.04
N SER A 46 -1.07 -19.48 -4.52
CA SER A 46 -2.00 -20.30 -5.29
C SER A 46 -2.81 -19.50 -6.30
N GLU A 47 -2.84 -18.18 -6.13
CA GLU A 47 -3.51 -17.27 -7.05
C GLU A 47 -2.54 -16.72 -8.08
N VAL A 48 -3.05 -16.39 -9.26
CA VAL A 48 -2.27 -15.73 -10.33
C VAL A 48 -3.05 -14.52 -10.80
N PRO A 49 -2.58 -13.28 -10.56
CA PRO A 49 -1.37 -12.93 -9.82
C PRO A 49 -1.45 -13.28 -8.33
N ASN A 50 -0.29 -13.41 -7.68
CA ASN A 50 -0.24 -13.70 -6.26
C ASN A 50 -0.93 -12.61 -5.45
N VAL A 51 -1.59 -13.02 -4.37
CA VAL A 51 -2.29 -12.09 -3.47
C VAL A 51 -1.47 -11.89 -2.21
N ILE A 52 -1.17 -10.64 -1.91
CA ILE A 52 -0.43 -10.24 -0.72
C ILE A 52 -1.43 -9.81 0.35
N HIS A 53 -1.42 -10.50 1.48
CA HIS A 53 -2.23 -10.17 2.63
C HIS A 53 -1.40 -9.40 3.63
N GLY A 54 -1.95 -8.34 4.19
CA GLY A 54 -1.24 -7.57 5.19
C GLY A 54 -2.15 -6.66 5.97
N LYS A 55 -1.54 -5.74 6.68
CA LYS A 55 -2.23 -4.77 7.51
C LYS A 55 -1.63 -3.39 7.30
N VAL A 56 -2.47 -2.39 7.37
CA VAL A 56 -2.08 -0.98 7.27
C VAL A 56 -2.39 -0.30 8.59
N LYS A 57 -1.41 0.43 9.10
CA LYS A 57 -1.54 1.17 10.35
C LYS A 57 -2.29 2.48 10.10
N MET A 58 -3.37 2.68 10.84
CA MET A 58 -4.12 3.94 10.85
C MET A 58 -4.32 4.35 12.31
N GLY A 59 -3.62 5.39 12.73
CA GLY A 59 -3.55 5.76 14.14
C GLY A 59 -2.84 4.68 14.95
N THR A 60 -3.53 4.11 15.94
CA THR A 60 -2.98 3.03 16.77
C THR A 60 -3.49 1.65 16.36
N LYS A 61 -4.33 1.56 15.33
CA LYS A 61 -4.95 0.31 14.90
C LYS A 61 -4.36 -0.19 13.58
N LEU A 62 -4.44 -1.50 13.40
CA LEU A 62 -4.04 -2.16 12.17
C LEU A 62 -5.28 -2.73 11.49
N PHE A 63 -5.42 -2.48 10.18
CA PHE A 63 -6.56 -2.92 9.40
C PHE A 63 -6.09 -3.83 8.26
N LYS A 64 -6.87 -4.88 7.97
CA LYS A 64 -6.54 -5.83 6.91
C LYS A 64 -6.66 -5.20 5.53
N TYR A 65 -5.62 -5.40 4.73
CA TYR A 65 -5.56 -5.00 3.33
C TYR A 65 -5.12 -6.18 2.50
N GLU A 66 -5.46 -6.15 1.22
CA GLU A 66 -4.98 -7.12 0.24
C GLU A 66 -4.46 -6.39 -0.99
N TRP A 67 -3.32 -6.85 -1.49
CA TRP A 67 -2.70 -6.32 -2.71
C TRP A 67 -2.36 -7.45 -3.66
N LEU A 68 -2.25 -7.12 -4.94
CA LEU A 68 -1.64 -8.00 -5.93
C LEU A 68 -0.12 -7.88 -5.86
N ASP A 69 0.57 -8.79 -6.52
CA ASP A 69 2.02 -8.83 -6.51
C ASP A 69 2.69 -7.63 -7.20
N ASP A 70 1.94 -6.87 -8.01
CA ASP A 70 2.40 -5.60 -8.58
C ASP A 70 2.15 -4.40 -7.66
N GLY A 71 1.56 -4.61 -6.51
CA GLY A 71 1.23 -3.56 -5.54
C GLY A 71 -0.17 -2.99 -5.65
N THR A 72 -0.94 -3.34 -6.66
CA THR A 72 -2.32 -2.86 -6.80
C THR A 72 -3.14 -3.32 -5.61
N CYS A 73 -3.83 -2.40 -4.95
CA CYS A 73 -4.69 -2.73 -3.81
C CYS A 73 -6.01 -3.32 -4.29
N GLN A 74 -6.37 -4.48 -3.75
CA GLN A 74 -7.65 -5.14 -4.05
C GLN A 74 -8.70 -4.91 -2.98
N LYS A 75 -8.29 -4.92 -1.72
CA LYS A 75 -9.20 -4.72 -0.59
C LYS A 75 -8.57 -3.80 0.43
N ALA A 76 -9.34 -2.84 0.88
CA ALA A 76 -8.93 -1.86 1.87
C ALA A 76 -10.06 -1.59 2.86
N LEU A 77 -9.70 -1.16 4.05
CA LEU A 77 -10.63 -0.73 5.07
C LEU A 77 -10.38 0.74 5.41
N ASP A 78 -11.44 1.44 5.80
CA ASP A 78 -11.30 2.79 6.32
C ASP A 78 -10.87 2.77 7.80
N ARG A 79 -10.68 3.95 8.37
CA ARG A 79 -10.25 4.09 9.77
C ARG A 79 -11.24 3.55 10.78
N PHE A 80 -12.47 3.25 10.37
CA PHE A 80 -13.51 2.65 11.20
C PHE A 80 -13.60 1.13 11.02
N GLY A 81 -12.77 0.56 10.13
CA GLY A 81 -12.78 -0.87 9.85
C GLY A 81 -13.83 -1.30 8.84
N ASN A 82 -14.43 -0.36 8.12
CA ASN A 82 -15.43 -0.67 7.09
C ASN A 82 -14.77 -0.77 5.71
N PRO A 83 -15.26 -1.66 4.84
CA PRO A 83 -14.77 -1.75 3.48
C PRO A 83 -14.89 -0.40 2.76
N LYS A 84 -13.86 -0.05 2.00
CA LYS A 84 -13.85 1.16 1.18
C LYS A 84 -13.39 0.83 -0.23
N ASN A 85 -13.67 1.73 -1.18
CA ASN A 85 -13.10 1.64 -2.52
C ASN A 85 -11.60 1.84 -2.44
N THR A 86 -10.86 0.99 -3.15
CA THR A 86 -9.41 1.12 -3.25
C THR A 86 -9.05 2.21 -4.25
N ASP A 87 -7.96 2.91 -4.00
CA ASP A 87 -7.43 3.91 -4.93
C ASP A 87 -5.90 3.82 -5.02
N TYR A 88 -5.31 4.74 -5.79
CA TYR A 88 -3.87 4.74 -6.00
C TYR A 88 -3.07 4.95 -4.71
N ALA A 89 -3.64 5.68 -3.75
CA ALA A 89 -2.99 5.92 -2.46
C ALA A 89 -2.83 4.65 -1.63
N ASP A 90 -3.66 3.65 -1.88
CA ASP A 90 -3.63 2.37 -1.16
C ASP A 90 -2.61 1.38 -1.74
N ARG A 91 -1.98 1.70 -2.86
CA ARG A 91 -1.02 0.82 -3.53
C ARG A 91 0.16 0.49 -2.62
N LEU A 92 0.60 -0.77 -2.63
CA LEU A 92 1.76 -1.20 -1.84
C LEU A 92 3.05 -0.86 -2.59
N VAL A 93 3.97 -0.21 -1.89
CA VAL A 93 5.27 0.21 -2.44
C VAL A 93 6.38 -0.05 -1.44
N LYS A 94 7.63 0.08 -1.90
CA LYS A 94 8.80 -0.02 -1.03
C LYS A 94 8.82 1.15 -0.03
N ALA A 95 8.99 0.85 1.24
CA ALA A 95 9.25 1.88 2.24
C ALA A 95 10.75 2.14 2.30
N VAL A 96 11.11 3.40 2.21
CA VAL A 96 12.52 3.79 2.22
C VAL A 96 12.79 4.64 3.45
#